data_16b20c678f9923cd1b5de15a9c77f915
#
_entry.id   16b20c678f9923cd1b5de15a9c77f915
#
_cell.length_a   1.000
_cell.length_b   1.000
_cell.length_c   1.000
_cell.angle_alpha   90.00
_cell.angle_beta   90.00
_cell.angle_gamma   90.00
#
_symmetry.space_group_name_H-M   'P 1'
#
loop_
_entity.id
_entity.type
_entity.pdbx_description
1 polymer ?
#
loop_
_entity_poly.entity_id
_entity_poly.type
_entity_poly.pdbx_seq_one_letter_code
_entity_poly.pdbx_strand_id
1 'polypeptide(L)'
;LEAMEERQTTIGGTVYPLPNPFLVLATQNPIDQEGTYQLSEAQMDRFMLKDILTYPTPEEEEEVVARIAGGVFDAHPEAGNGQLDTQRVLWLQAMFKRVFIDRSIVRYASYIVNATRHPKNYLEPQLADLIQFGASPRATIALCRAACAHALLEGRPYAVPDDVKAVAKRVLRHRIILKFQASAQGITPEYLIDGILHRVPTP
;
A
#
# COMPACT_ATOMS: atom_id res chain seq x y z
N LEU A 1 -17.30 1.73 0.08
CA LEU A 1 -16.36 1.69 -1.08
C LEU A 1 -16.50 2.90 -2.00
N GLU A 2 -17.72 3.44 -2.18
CA GLU A 2 -17.98 4.68 -2.91
C GLU A 2 -17.09 5.84 -2.41
N ALA A 3 -16.96 5.99 -1.11
CA ALA A 3 -16.13 6.98 -0.47
C ALA A 3 -14.66 6.98 -0.96
N MET A 4 -14.11 5.82 -1.30
CA MET A 4 -12.68 5.69 -1.70
C MET A 4 -12.42 6.16 -3.13
N GLU A 5 -13.35 5.93 -4.04
CA GLU A 5 -13.19 6.27 -5.47
C GLU A 5 -13.83 7.60 -5.81
N GLU A 6 -15.06 7.82 -5.35
CA GLU A 6 -15.88 8.97 -5.75
C GLU A 6 -15.82 10.12 -4.75
N ARG A 7 -15.19 9.91 -3.58
CA ARG A 7 -15.07 10.90 -2.49
C ARG A 7 -16.42 11.46 -2.05
N GLN A 8 -17.42 10.60 -2.05
CA GLN A 8 -18.78 10.90 -1.64
C GLN A 8 -19.40 9.70 -0.94
N THR A 9 -20.52 9.90 -0.28
CA THR A 9 -21.34 8.84 0.27
C THR A 9 -22.80 9.11 -0.07
N THR A 10 -23.55 8.07 -0.46
CA THR A 10 -24.96 8.16 -0.76
C THR A 10 -25.77 7.58 0.38
N ILE A 11 -26.61 8.39 1.01
CA ILE A 11 -27.47 8.00 2.13
C ILE A 11 -28.91 8.37 1.76
N GLY A 12 -29.80 7.37 1.74
CA GLY A 12 -31.23 7.59 1.42
C GLY A 12 -31.46 8.22 0.04
N GLY A 13 -30.59 7.94 -0.94
CA GLY A 13 -30.67 8.51 -2.28
C GLY A 13 -30.05 9.92 -2.42
N THR A 14 -29.56 10.52 -1.34
CA THR A 14 -28.90 11.82 -1.36
C THR A 14 -27.38 11.65 -1.32
N VAL A 15 -26.68 12.33 -2.22
CA VAL A 15 -25.22 12.31 -2.31
C VAL A 15 -24.62 13.39 -1.41
N TYR A 16 -23.69 12.98 -0.55
CA TYR A 16 -22.93 13.85 0.33
C TYR A 16 -21.44 13.81 -0.05
N PRO A 17 -20.84 14.92 -0.48
CA PRO A 17 -19.42 14.99 -0.75
C PRO A 17 -18.63 14.85 0.56
N LEU A 18 -17.51 14.13 0.49
CA LEU A 18 -16.61 14.00 1.64
C LEU A 18 -15.68 15.20 1.76
N PRO A 19 -15.25 15.57 2.97
CA PRO A 19 -14.34 16.68 3.18
C PRO A 19 -12.97 16.38 2.52
N ASN A 20 -12.20 17.45 2.26
CA ASN A 20 -10.83 17.33 1.77
C ASN A 20 -9.87 17.96 2.79
N PRO A 21 -8.84 17.27 3.28
CA PRO A 21 -8.41 15.91 2.90
C PRO A 21 -9.30 14.82 3.51
N PHE A 22 -9.37 13.68 2.83
CA PHE A 22 -10.07 12.48 3.26
C PHE A 22 -9.14 11.27 3.11
N LEU A 23 -9.10 10.42 4.13
CA LEU A 23 -8.28 9.22 4.17
C LEU A 23 -9.12 8.04 4.69
N VAL A 24 -9.00 6.90 4.04
CA VAL A 24 -9.57 5.63 4.50
C VAL A 24 -8.45 4.75 5.02
N LEU A 25 -8.54 4.39 6.28
CA LEU A 25 -7.70 3.39 6.93
C LEU A 25 -8.60 2.22 7.32
N ALA A 26 -8.12 1.00 7.07
CA ALA A 26 -8.77 -0.22 7.51
C ALA A 26 -7.73 -1.15 8.11
N THR A 27 -8.11 -1.84 9.18
CA THR A 27 -7.30 -2.90 9.78
C THR A 27 -7.93 -4.26 9.47
N GLN A 28 -7.11 -5.26 9.30
CA GLN A 28 -7.52 -6.64 9.10
C GLN A 28 -6.73 -7.50 10.09
N ASN A 29 -7.43 -8.21 10.97
CA ASN A 29 -6.80 -9.19 11.85
C ASN A 29 -6.83 -10.57 11.15
N PRO A 30 -5.68 -11.18 10.85
CA PRO A 30 -5.65 -12.50 10.20
C PRO A 30 -6.08 -13.63 11.13
N ILE A 31 -6.11 -13.41 12.46
CA ILE A 31 -6.41 -14.43 13.46
C ILE A 31 -7.92 -14.57 13.69
N ASP A 32 -8.66 -13.46 13.65
CA ASP A 32 -10.11 -13.44 13.86
C ASP A 32 -10.84 -13.75 12.54
N GLN A 33 -10.95 -15.03 12.20
CA GLN A 33 -11.69 -15.47 11.01
C GLN A 33 -13.16 -15.79 11.30
N GLU A 34 -13.56 -15.97 12.55
CA GLU A 34 -14.95 -16.26 12.91
C GLU A 34 -15.77 -14.97 13.05
N GLY A 35 -16.75 -14.80 12.15
CA GLY A 35 -17.74 -13.72 12.22
C GLY A 35 -17.38 -12.41 11.52
N THR A 36 -16.22 -12.29 10.87
CA THR A 36 -15.87 -11.10 10.09
C THR A 36 -16.02 -11.35 8.58
N TYR A 37 -16.73 -10.43 7.88
CA TYR A 37 -16.73 -10.43 6.43
C TYR A 37 -15.37 -9.97 5.91
N GLN A 38 -14.62 -10.90 5.34
CA GLN A 38 -13.38 -10.54 4.65
C GLN A 38 -13.71 -9.66 3.43
N LEU A 39 -12.92 -8.61 3.25
CA LEU A 39 -13.00 -7.81 2.03
C LEU A 39 -12.68 -8.69 0.83
N SER A 40 -13.52 -8.63 -0.21
CA SER A 40 -13.21 -9.30 -1.47
C SER A 40 -11.94 -8.72 -2.09
N GLU A 41 -11.28 -9.50 -2.97
CA GLU A 41 -10.09 -9.05 -3.70
C GLU A 41 -10.33 -7.75 -4.48
N ALA A 42 -11.51 -7.61 -5.08
CA ALA A 42 -11.92 -6.39 -5.78
C ALA A 42 -12.06 -5.17 -4.86
N GLN A 43 -12.42 -5.40 -3.60
CA GLN A 43 -12.48 -4.35 -2.58
C GLN A 43 -11.09 -3.99 -2.06
N MET A 44 -10.24 -5.00 -1.84
CA MET A 44 -8.84 -4.78 -1.42
C MET A 44 -8.01 -4.06 -2.49
N ASP A 45 -8.23 -4.32 -3.78
CA ASP A 45 -7.54 -3.65 -4.90
C ASP A 45 -7.75 -2.12 -4.91
N ARG A 46 -8.79 -1.61 -4.24
CA ARG A 46 -9.08 -0.18 -4.11
C ARG A 46 -8.19 0.54 -3.10
N PHE A 47 -7.61 -0.17 -2.12
CA PHE A 47 -6.64 0.40 -1.20
C PHE A 47 -5.31 0.63 -1.91
N MET A 48 -4.73 1.82 -1.74
CA MET A 48 -3.47 2.16 -2.40
C MET A 48 -2.32 1.29 -1.90
N LEU A 49 -2.20 1.13 -0.59
CA LEU A 49 -1.12 0.44 0.10
C LEU A 49 -1.70 -0.55 1.11
N LYS A 50 -0.97 -1.64 1.33
CA LYS A 50 -1.18 -2.55 2.45
C LYS A 50 0.15 -2.69 3.20
N ASP A 51 0.15 -2.34 4.48
CA ASP A 51 1.27 -2.59 5.39
C ASP A 51 0.99 -3.81 6.26
N ILE A 52 2.05 -4.45 6.72
CA ILE A 52 2.01 -5.57 7.66
C ILE A 52 2.62 -5.06 8.95
N LEU A 53 1.85 -5.14 10.02
CA LEU A 53 2.34 -4.87 11.36
C LEU A 53 2.82 -6.18 11.96
N THR A 54 4.05 -6.18 12.46
CA THR A 54 4.63 -7.30 13.21
C THR A 54 4.48 -7.05 14.70
N TYR A 55 4.61 -8.10 15.49
CA TYR A 55 4.70 -7.94 16.93
C TYR A 55 5.93 -7.07 17.30
N PRO A 56 5.83 -6.26 18.35
CA PRO A 56 6.96 -5.53 18.88
C PRO A 56 8.03 -6.48 19.41
N THR A 57 9.25 -6.00 19.55
CA THR A 57 10.31 -6.72 20.26
C THR A 57 10.01 -6.77 21.76
N PRO A 58 10.62 -7.69 22.53
CA PRO A 58 10.44 -7.71 23.99
C PRO A 58 10.74 -6.37 24.67
N GLU A 59 11.75 -5.64 24.19
CA GLU A 59 12.14 -4.33 24.70
C GLU A 59 11.07 -3.26 24.37
N GLU A 60 10.48 -3.31 23.19
CA GLU A 60 9.38 -2.43 22.79
C GLU A 60 8.09 -2.75 23.58
N GLU A 61 7.82 -4.04 23.86
CA GLU A 61 6.70 -4.47 24.71
C GLU A 61 6.86 -3.93 26.14
N GLU A 62 8.07 -4.01 26.71
CA GLU A 62 8.39 -3.45 28.03
C GLU A 62 8.11 -1.94 28.07
N GLU A 63 8.54 -1.21 27.05
CA GLU A 63 8.29 0.23 26.94
C GLU A 63 6.78 0.53 26.81
N VAL A 64 6.02 -0.25 26.05
CA VAL A 64 4.56 -0.11 25.95
C VAL A 64 3.90 -0.28 27.31
N VAL A 65 4.29 -1.33 28.07
CA VAL A 65 3.75 -1.58 29.43
C VAL A 65 4.11 -0.44 30.38
N ALA A 66 5.36 0.05 30.32
CA ALA A 66 5.81 1.18 31.15
C ALA A 66 5.01 2.46 30.87
N ARG A 67 4.73 2.76 29.61
CA ARG A 67 3.89 3.91 29.21
C ARG A 67 2.44 3.76 29.70
N ILE A 68 1.88 2.58 29.59
CA ILE A 68 0.53 2.30 30.09
C ILE A 68 0.48 2.50 31.61
N ALA A 69 1.43 1.93 32.34
CA ALA A 69 1.54 2.08 33.79
C ALA A 69 1.79 3.54 34.22
N GLY A 70 2.45 4.32 33.37
CA GLY A 70 2.66 5.76 33.55
C GLY A 70 1.45 6.65 33.22
N GLY A 71 0.29 6.07 32.86
CA GLY A 71 -0.96 6.82 32.65
C GLY A 71 -1.08 7.47 31.27
N VAL A 72 -0.35 6.97 30.24
CA VAL A 72 -0.42 7.53 28.87
C VAL A 72 -1.84 7.52 28.29
N PHE A 73 -2.69 6.58 28.68
CA PHE A 73 -4.09 6.54 28.25
C PHE A 73 -5.01 7.46 29.05
N ASP A 74 -4.60 7.90 30.24
CA ASP A 74 -5.37 8.83 31.09
C ASP A 74 -5.09 10.28 30.72
N ALA A 75 -3.95 10.55 30.08
CA ALA A 75 -3.63 11.85 29.55
C ALA A 75 -4.37 12.04 28.20
N HIS A 76 -5.28 13.00 28.12
CA HIS A 76 -5.73 13.49 26.82
C HIS A 76 -4.47 13.88 26.03
N PRO A 77 -4.26 13.32 24.82
CA PRO A 77 -3.11 13.72 24.03
C PRO A 77 -3.26 15.22 23.76
N GLU A 78 -2.52 16.03 24.52
CA GLU A 78 -2.33 17.42 24.13
C GLU A 78 -1.83 17.39 22.68
N ALA A 79 -2.43 18.21 21.83
CA ALA A 79 -2.03 18.32 20.43
C ALA A 79 -0.53 18.54 20.39
N GLY A 80 0.23 17.46 20.15
CA GLY A 80 1.68 17.47 20.24
C GLY A 80 2.27 18.47 19.25
N ASN A 81 3.30 19.15 19.65
CA ASN A 81 4.14 19.96 18.76
C ASN A 81 4.62 19.07 17.61
N GLY A 82 4.06 19.25 16.42
CA GLY A 82 4.42 18.45 15.23
C GLY A 82 3.23 17.80 14.51
N GLN A 83 2.00 17.95 15.00
CA GLN A 83 0.81 17.49 14.27
C GLN A 83 0.65 18.28 12.97
N LEU A 84 0.41 17.55 11.88
CA LEU A 84 0.04 18.12 10.60
C LEU A 84 -1.39 18.66 10.70
N ASP A 85 -1.57 19.96 10.57
CA ASP A 85 -2.88 20.56 10.38
C ASP A 85 -3.40 20.32 8.95
N THR A 86 -4.70 20.53 8.76
CA THR A 86 -5.35 20.36 7.46
C THR A 86 -4.69 21.20 6.36
N GLN A 87 -4.21 22.40 6.68
CA GLN A 87 -3.57 23.31 5.70
C GLN A 87 -2.23 22.73 5.23
N ARG A 88 -1.45 22.18 6.13
CA ARG A 88 -0.18 21.50 5.77
C ARG A 88 -0.41 20.27 4.92
N VAL A 89 -1.45 19.48 5.22
CA VAL A 89 -1.80 18.31 4.38
C VAL A 89 -2.21 18.77 2.97
N LEU A 90 -3.05 19.80 2.84
CA LEU A 90 -3.44 20.37 1.54
C LEU A 90 -2.22 20.92 0.78
N TRP A 91 -1.30 21.57 1.49
CA TRP A 91 -0.05 22.05 0.90
C TRP A 91 0.80 20.89 0.37
N LEU A 92 0.96 19.80 1.15
CA LEU A 92 1.67 18.59 0.69
C LEU A 92 1.00 17.98 -0.53
N GLN A 93 -0.33 17.92 -0.57
CA GLN A 93 -1.07 17.46 -1.76
C GLN A 93 -0.83 18.36 -2.99
N ALA A 94 -0.67 19.68 -2.79
CA ALA A 94 -0.32 20.60 -3.86
C ALA A 94 1.12 20.37 -4.35
N MET A 95 2.07 20.13 -3.42
CA MET A 95 3.46 19.80 -3.77
C MET A 95 3.55 18.46 -4.51
N PHE A 96 2.82 17.44 -4.06
CA PHE A 96 2.74 16.15 -4.75
C PHE A 96 2.37 16.28 -6.24
N LYS A 97 1.43 17.15 -6.58
CA LYS A 97 1.02 17.39 -7.98
C LYS A 97 2.14 17.98 -8.85
N ARG A 98 3.19 18.53 -8.24
CA ARG A 98 4.35 19.12 -8.93
C ARG A 98 5.51 18.15 -9.09
N VAL A 99 5.45 16.97 -8.46
CA VAL A 99 6.48 15.94 -8.64
C VAL A 99 6.42 15.40 -10.05
N PHE A 100 7.52 15.52 -10.76
CA PHE A 100 7.64 15.03 -12.13
C PHE A 100 7.85 13.52 -12.13
N ILE A 101 7.16 12.84 -13.05
CA ILE A 101 7.39 11.43 -13.33
C ILE A 101 7.64 11.26 -14.83
N ASP A 102 8.81 10.75 -15.18
CA ASP A 102 9.17 10.49 -16.57
C ASP A 102 8.40 9.30 -17.13
N ARG A 103 8.16 9.30 -18.45
CA ARG A 103 7.47 8.22 -19.13
C ARG A 103 8.19 6.87 -19.02
N SER A 104 9.52 6.86 -18.90
CA SER A 104 10.31 5.65 -18.65
C SER A 104 9.96 5.00 -17.31
N ILE A 105 9.76 5.80 -16.26
CA ILE A 105 9.34 5.33 -14.92
C ILE A 105 7.90 4.77 -14.94
N VAL A 106 6.99 5.45 -15.65
CA VAL A 106 5.62 4.94 -15.85
C VAL A 106 5.65 3.60 -16.60
N ARG A 107 6.50 3.48 -17.61
CA ARG A 107 6.70 2.23 -18.37
C ARG A 107 7.28 1.14 -17.48
N TYR A 108 8.26 1.44 -16.66
CA TYR A 108 8.85 0.52 -15.69
C TYR A 108 7.81 -0.02 -14.73
N ALA A 109 7.01 0.84 -14.10
CA ALA A 109 5.91 0.44 -13.23
C ALA A 109 4.88 -0.46 -13.97
N SER A 110 4.58 -0.12 -15.23
CA SER A 110 3.69 -0.94 -16.06
C SER A 110 4.27 -2.33 -16.36
N TYR A 111 5.57 -2.44 -16.61
CA TYR A 111 6.24 -3.73 -16.85
C TYR A 111 6.27 -4.59 -15.58
N ILE A 112 6.50 -4.01 -14.41
CA ILE A 112 6.40 -4.73 -13.12
C ILE A 112 5.00 -5.33 -12.96
N VAL A 113 3.94 -4.52 -13.17
CA VAL A 113 2.56 -5.01 -13.05
C VAL A 113 2.24 -6.05 -14.14
N ASN A 114 2.72 -5.87 -15.37
CA ASN A 114 2.57 -6.84 -16.44
C ASN A 114 3.27 -8.17 -16.11
N ALA A 115 4.44 -8.12 -15.49
CA ALA A 115 5.17 -9.30 -15.04
C ALA A 115 4.38 -10.14 -14.03
N THR A 116 3.56 -9.52 -13.18
CA THR A 116 2.68 -10.27 -12.27
C THR A 116 1.59 -11.06 -13.00
N ARG A 117 1.17 -10.62 -14.20
CA ARG A 117 0.17 -11.29 -15.05
C ARG A 117 0.77 -12.34 -15.97
N HIS A 118 2.04 -12.17 -16.31
CA HIS A 118 2.79 -13.08 -17.17
C HIS A 118 4.06 -13.59 -16.47
N PRO A 119 3.91 -14.20 -15.26
CA PRO A 119 5.05 -14.51 -14.41
C PRO A 119 6.03 -15.50 -15.04
N LYS A 120 5.57 -16.36 -15.96
CA LYS A 120 6.42 -17.33 -16.67
C LYS A 120 7.54 -16.70 -17.50
N ASN A 121 7.41 -15.42 -17.85
CA ASN A 121 8.44 -14.69 -18.60
C ASN A 121 9.52 -14.11 -17.68
N TYR A 122 9.29 -14.09 -16.37
CA TYR A 122 10.14 -13.38 -15.41
C TYR A 122 10.60 -14.25 -14.23
N LEU A 123 9.83 -15.25 -13.86
CA LEU A 123 10.11 -16.15 -12.74
C LEU A 123 10.38 -17.57 -13.26
N GLU A 124 11.03 -18.36 -12.43
CA GLU A 124 11.16 -19.79 -12.68
C GLU A 124 9.78 -20.45 -12.76
N PRO A 125 9.61 -21.49 -13.58
CA PRO A 125 8.30 -22.10 -13.82
C PRO A 125 7.57 -22.51 -12.53
N GLN A 126 8.30 -23.03 -11.54
CA GLN A 126 7.74 -23.46 -10.26
C GLN A 126 7.17 -22.29 -9.46
N LEU A 127 7.87 -21.15 -9.45
CA LEU A 127 7.40 -19.93 -8.77
C LEU A 127 6.29 -19.23 -9.56
N ALA A 128 6.41 -19.21 -10.88
CA ALA A 128 5.40 -18.61 -11.75
C ALA A 128 4.04 -19.29 -11.62
N ASP A 129 4.03 -20.62 -11.49
CA ASP A 129 2.80 -21.39 -11.35
C ASP A 129 2.08 -21.18 -9.99
N LEU A 130 2.73 -20.58 -9.00
CA LEU A 130 2.13 -20.22 -7.72
C LEU A 130 1.24 -18.96 -7.79
N ILE A 131 1.40 -18.12 -8.80
CA ILE A 131 0.55 -16.96 -8.99
C ILE A 131 -0.74 -17.41 -9.68
N GLN A 132 -1.87 -17.19 -9.01
CA GLN A 132 -3.20 -17.46 -9.54
C GLN A 132 -3.71 -16.27 -10.37
N PHE A 133 -3.61 -15.06 -9.80
CA PHE A 133 -3.99 -13.82 -10.46
C PHE A 133 -2.93 -12.74 -10.20
N GLY A 134 -2.52 -12.06 -11.27
CA GLY A 134 -1.66 -10.88 -11.19
C GLY A 134 -2.45 -9.60 -10.93
N ALA A 135 -1.73 -8.52 -10.66
CA ALA A 135 -2.29 -7.24 -10.29
C ALA A 135 -3.04 -6.54 -11.43
N SER A 136 -4.09 -5.80 -11.10
CA SER A 136 -4.91 -5.02 -12.04
C SER A 136 -4.17 -3.76 -12.55
N PRO A 137 -4.67 -3.06 -13.58
CA PRO A 137 -4.12 -1.76 -14.00
C PRO A 137 -4.11 -0.69 -12.89
N ARG A 138 -4.98 -0.81 -11.88
CA ARG A 138 -4.95 0.06 -10.69
C ARG A 138 -3.60 0.00 -9.97
N ALA A 139 -2.92 -1.14 -9.99
CA ALA A 139 -1.60 -1.28 -9.43
C ALA A 139 -0.56 -0.37 -10.10
N THR A 140 -0.60 -0.20 -11.43
CA THR A 140 0.31 0.71 -12.14
C THR A 140 0.09 2.15 -11.69
N ILE A 141 -1.17 2.57 -11.58
CA ILE A 141 -1.53 3.91 -11.09
C ILE A 141 -1.05 4.09 -9.64
N ALA A 142 -1.29 3.09 -8.78
CA ALA A 142 -0.86 3.12 -7.39
C ALA A 142 0.67 3.19 -7.26
N LEU A 143 1.42 2.39 -8.04
CA LEU A 143 2.89 2.43 -8.06
C LEU A 143 3.42 3.82 -8.45
N CYS A 144 2.92 4.40 -9.53
CA CYS A 144 3.34 5.73 -9.98
C CYS A 144 3.05 6.79 -8.92
N ARG A 145 1.84 6.77 -8.32
CA ARG A 145 1.46 7.74 -7.28
C ARG A 145 2.27 7.54 -6.00
N ALA A 146 2.46 6.31 -5.56
CA ALA A 146 3.26 6.03 -4.37
C ALA A 146 4.74 6.37 -4.57
N ALA A 147 5.30 6.12 -5.77
CA ALA A 147 6.66 6.52 -6.12
C ALA A 147 6.85 8.05 -6.11
N CYS A 148 5.89 8.81 -6.66
CA CYS A 148 5.92 10.28 -6.57
C CYS A 148 5.82 10.77 -5.12
N ALA A 149 5.01 10.13 -4.29
CA ALA A 149 4.91 10.48 -2.87
C ALA A 149 6.20 10.15 -2.12
N HIS A 150 6.83 9.01 -2.41
CA HIS A 150 8.13 8.62 -1.86
C HIS A 150 9.22 9.63 -2.26
N ALA A 151 9.31 10.00 -3.54
CA ALA A 151 10.25 11.02 -4.02
C ALA A 151 10.06 12.37 -3.29
N LEU A 152 8.80 12.79 -3.06
CA LEU A 152 8.50 14.01 -2.32
C LEU A 152 8.99 13.93 -0.86
N LEU A 153 8.79 12.79 -0.19
CA LEU A 153 9.26 12.57 1.18
C LEU A 153 10.80 12.57 1.26
N GLU A 154 11.46 12.10 0.21
CA GLU A 154 12.92 12.17 0.04
C GLU A 154 13.42 13.58 -0.39
N GLY A 155 12.54 14.58 -0.44
CA GLY A 155 12.87 15.95 -0.81
C GLY A 155 13.16 16.15 -2.31
N ARG A 156 12.77 15.20 -3.19
CA ARG A 156 13.02 15.27 -4.63
C ARG A 156 11.78 15.72 -5.41
N PRO A 157 11.94 16.61 -6.41
CA PRO A 157 10.83 17.05 -7.27
C PRO A 157 10.54 16.09 -8.44
N TYR A 158 11.19 14.94 -8.49
CA TYR A 158 11.01 13.92 -9.53
C TYR A 158 11.15 12.51 -8.96
N ALA A 159 10.43 11.57 -9.55
CA ALA A 159 10.51 10.15 -9.20
C ALA A 159 11.61 9.43 -9.99
N VAL A 160 12.25 8.45 -9.34
CA VAL A 160 13.28 7.58 -9.93
C VAL A 160 12.85 6.11 -9.81
N PRO A 161 13.50 5.16 -10.53
CA PRO A 161 13.14 3.74 -10.45
C PRO A 161 13.16 3.17 -9.03
N ASP A 162 14.08 3.63 -8.19
CA ASP A 162 14.20 3.14 -6.83
C ASP A 162 13.00 3.53 -5.94
N ASP A 163 12.32 4.64 -6.25
CA ASP A 163 11.07 4.98 -5.59
C ASP A 163 9.97 3.94 -5.89
N VAL A 164 9.92 3.46 -7.14
CA VAL A 164 8.98 2.39 -7.53
C VAL A 164 9.29 1.11 -6.77
N LYS A 165 10.59 0.73 -6.67
CA LYS A 165 11.01 -0.47 -5.93
C LYS A 165 10.69 -0.36 -4.44
N ALA A 166 10.95 0.80 -3.83
CA ALA A 166 10.70 1.05 -2.40
C ALA A 166 9.23 0.83 -2.00
N VAL A 167 8.29 1.18 -2.88
CA VAL A 167 6.85 1.06 -2.60
C VAL A 167 6.22 -0.21 -3.16
N ALA A 168 6.93 -0.97 -4.00
CA ALA A 168 6.37 -2.08 -4.77
C ALA A 168 5.69 -3.14 -3.89
N LYS A 169 6.32 -3.58 -2.80
CA LYS A 169 5.75 -4.58 -1.89
C LYS A 169 4.44 -4.09 -1.26
N ARG A 170 4.41 -2.85 -0.77
CA ARG A 170 3.23 -2.26 -0.15
C ARG A 170 2.07 -2.11 -1.12
N VAL A 171 2.36 -1.82 -2.39
CA VAL A 171 1.36 -1.67 -3.45
C VAL A 171 0.87 -3.01 -3.99
N LEU A 172 1.74 -4.01 -4.12
CA LEU A 172 1.44 -5.22 -4.88
C LEU A 172 1.01 -6.41 -4.02
N ARG A 173 1.41 -6.47 -2.72
CA ARG A 173 1.20 -7.66 -1.88
C ARG A 173 -0.26 -8.12 -1.74
N HIS A 174 -1.20 -7.18 -1.78
CA HIS A 174 -2.63 -7.46 -1.69
C HIS A 174 -3.34 -7.55 -3.04
N ARG A 175 -2.58 -7.45 -4.13
CA ARG A 175 -3.06 -7.49 -5.52
C ARG A 175 -2.62 -8.72 -6.28
N ILE A 176 -1.64 -9.44 -5.74
CA ILE A 176 -1.16 -10.70 -6.30
C ILE A 176 -1.80 -11.82 -5.51
N ILE A 177 -2.64 -12.61 -6.17
CA ILE A 177 -3.34 -13.72 -5.55
C ILE A 177 -2.54 -14.99 -5.80
N LEU A 178 -2.19 -15.67 -4.73
CA LEU A 178 -1.43 -16.91 -4.78
C LEU A 178 -2.35 -18.13 -4.70
N LYS A 179 -1.91 -19.22 -5.31
CA LYS A 179 -2.53 -20.52 -5.13
C LYS A 179 -2.25 -21.06 -3.73
N PHE A 180 -3.09 -21.96 -3.24
CA PHE A 180 -2.94 -22.60 -1.93
C PHE A 180 -1.57 -23.26 -1.72
N GLN A 181 -0.99 -23.82 -2.80
CA GLN A 181 0.34 -24.43 -2.76
C GLN A 181 1.46 -23.47 -2.32
N ALA A 182 1.33 -22.17 -2.57
CA ALA A 182 2.29 -21.17 -2.13
C ALA A 182 2.38 -21.12 -0.60
N SER A 183 1.24 -21.11 0.09
CA SER A 183 1.21 -21.13 1.56
C SER A 183 1.83 -22.41 2.12
N ALA A 184 1.58 -23.57 1.50
CA ALA A 184 2.18 -24.83 1.91
C ALA A 184 3.70 -24.87 1.76
N GLN A 185 4.25 -24.07 0.82
CA GLN A 185 5.68 -23.92 0.57
C GLN A 185 6.31 -22.75 1.33
N GLY A 186 5.54 -21.98 2.10
CA GLY A 186 6.02 -20.78 2.79
C GLY A 186 6.36 -19.64 1.84
N ILE A 187 5.87 -19.66 0.59
CA ILE A 187 6.13 -18.61 -0.39
C ILE A 187 5.12 -17.49 -0.21
N THR A 188 5.64 -16.27 -0.03
CA THR A 188 4.84 -15.05 0.18
C THR A 188 4.75 -14.22 -1.11
N PRO A 189 3.75 -13.32 -1.23
CA PRO A 189 3.71 -12.37 -2.34
C PRO A 189 4.98 -11.54 -2.45
N GLU A 190 5.57 -11.13 -1.31
CA GLU A 190 6.78 -10.31 -1.26
C GLU A 190 7.98 -11.02 -1.91
N TYR A 191 8.13 -12.31 -1.67
CA TYR A 191 9.19 -13.11 -2.28
C TYR A 191 9.09 -13.11 -3.82
N LEU A 192 7.87 -13.27 -4.35
CA LEU A 192 7.62 -13.24 -5.80
C LEU A 192 7.79 -11.82 -6.39
N ILE A 193 7.39 -10.80 -5.64
CA ILE A 193 7.61 -9.40 -6.04
C ILE A 193 9.10 -9.10 -6.15
N ASP A 194 9.92 -9.54 -5.18
CA ASP A 194 11.37 -9.38 -5.25
C ASP A 194 11.95 -10.05 -6.49
N GLY A 195 11.54 -11.28 -6.79
CA GLY A 195 11.94 -11.99 -8.00
C GLY A 195 11.59 -11.22 -9.29
N ILE A 196 10.40 -10.63 -9.36
CA ILE A 196 9.97 -9.79 -10.50
C ILE A 196 10.82 -8.53 -10.59
N LEU A 197 11.04 -7.82 -9.48
CA LEU A 197 11.82 -6.58 -9.46
C LEU A 197 13.28 -6.79 -9.92
N HIS A 198 13.85 -7.96 -9.63
CA HIS A 198 15.20 -8.31 -10.09
C HIS A 198 15.29 -8.60 -11.59
N ARG A 199 14.19 -9.04 -12.21
CA ARG A 199 14.16 -9.46 -13.62
C ARG A 199 13.64 -8.39 -14.56
N VAL A 200 12.81 -7.46 -14.10
CA VAL A 200 12.32 -6.36 -14.91
C VAL A 200 13.43 -5.31 -15.07
N PRO A 201 13.86 -5.02 -16.32
CA PRO A 201 14.94 -4.06 -16.57
C PRO A 201 14.58 -2.67 -16.02
N THR A 202 15.50 -2.09 -15.28
CA THR A 202 15.43 -0.71 -14.81
C THR A 202 15.76 0.24 -15.96
N PRO A 203 14.98 1.32 -16.19
CA PRO A 203 15.26 2.28 -17.26
C PRO A 203 16.50 3.11 -17.01
#